data_7dbb7fae0010c1c3ac676a9db9fbb920
#
_entry.id   7dbb7fae0010c1c3ac676a9db9fbb920
#
_cell.length_a   1.000
_cell.length_b   1.000
_cell.length_c   1.000
_cell.angle_alpha   90.00
_cell.angle_beta   90.00
_cell.angle_gamma   90.00
#
_symmetry.space_group_name_H-M   'P 1'
#
loop_
_entity.id
_entity.type
_entity.pdbx_description
1 polymer ?
#
loop_
_entity_poly.entity_id
_entity_poly.type
_entity_poly.pdbx_seq_one_letter_code
_entity_poly.pdbx_strand_id
1 'polypeptide(L)'
;FEIGSKYSLDIYSEGSTIEHTSVKQIYGKIEYSRSKGMYVPLPFFRDLDLQNTVSFSFNTDYDLSTKLVAYQPIQDRSELVVDDYSSKLSFSPKMSYQFSKYVSGNIFYKYILTNDINTGRRDEKDFGFNVVIAIRG
;
A
#
# COMPACT_ATOMS: atom_id res chain seq x y z
N PHE A 1 7.83 -6.11 -12.58
CA PHE A 1 8.14 -4.80 -11.98
C PHE A 1 7.23 -3.74 -12.58
N GLU A 2 6.54 -3.02 -11.75
CA GLU A 2 5.62 -1.95 -12.13
C GLU A 2 5.86 -0.76 -11.20
N ILE A 3 5.92 0.44 -11.77
CA ILE A 3 5.90 1.70 -11.04
C ILE A 3 4.92 2.62 -11.74
N GLY A 4 4.10 3.32 -10.98
CA GLY A 4 3.15 4.28 -11.52
C GLY A 4 2.86 5.41 -10.56
N SER A 5 2.22 6.43 -11.10
CA SER A 5 1.69 7.55 -10.33
C SER A 5 0.32 7.94 -10.85
N LYS A 6 -0.52 8.43 -9.95
CA LYS A 6 -1.84 8.99 -10.27
C LYS A 6 -1.96 10.35 -9.60
N TYR A 7 -2.63 11.25 -10.26
CA TYR A 7 -2.99 12.55 -9.73
C TYR A 7 -4.44 12.84 -10.04
N SER A 8 -5.20 13.25 -9.05
CA SER A 8 -6.55 13.79 -9.22
C SER A 8 -6.66 15.14 -8.55
N LEU A 9 -7.46 16.00 -9.14
CA LEU A 9 -7.75 17.32 -8.65
C LEU A 9 -9.24 17.55 -8.79
N ASP A 10 -9.89 17.78 -7.66
CA ASP A 10 -11.30 18.10 -7.58
C ASP A 10 -11.46 19.52 -7.03
N ILE A 11 -12.25 20.35 -7.72
CA ILE A 11 -12.57 21.70 -7.32
C ILE A 11 -14.09 21.77 -7.13
N TYR A 12 -14.50 22.11 -5.94
CA TYR A 12 -15.91 22.29 -5.59
C TYR A 12 -16.14 23.73 -5.12
N SER A 13 -17.24 24.34 -5.57
CA SER A 13 -17.61 25.71 -5.19
C SER A 13 -19.06 25.73 -4.72
N GLU A 14 -19.29 26.19 -3.51
CA GLU A 14 -20.60 26.37 -2.93
C GLU A 14 -20.68 27.70 -2.18
N GLY A 15 -21.54 28.59 -2.68
CA GLY A 15 -21.72 29.92 -2.10
C GLY A 15 -20.42 30.74 -2.16
N SER A 16 -19.91 31.14 -0.99
CA SER A 16 -18.66 31.89 -0.84
C SER A 16 -17.43 31.02 -0.53
N THR A 17 -17.58 29.69 -0.60
CA THR A 17 -16.50 28.75 -0.26
C THR A 17 -16.04 28.02 -1.52
N ILE A 18 -14.73 27.96 -1.72
CA ILE A 18 -14.10 27.14 -2.75
C ILE A 18 -13.26 26.09 -2.07
N GLU A 19 -13.54 24.84 -2.34
CA GLU A 19 -12.78 23.71 -1.87
C GLU A 19 -11.92 23.13 -3.01
N HIS A 20 -10.68 22.83 -2.70
CA HIS A 20 -9.71 22.33 -3.63
C HIS A 20 -9.07 21.07 -3.04
N THR A 21 -9.47 19.91 -3.53
CA THR A 21 -8.93 18.62 -3.07
C THR A 21 -7.98 18.05 -4.12
N SER A 22 -6.74 17.79 -3.71
CA SER A 22 -5.76 17.12 -4.56
C SER A 22 -5.32 15.80 -3.94
N VAL A 23 -5.29 14.75 -4.75
CA VAL A 23 -4.77 13.43 -4.35
C VAL A 23 -3.63 13.05 -5.29
N LYS A 24 -2.49 12.74 -4.70
CA LYS A 24 -1.31 12.21 -5.41
C LYS A 24 -1.02 10.82 -4.90
N GLN A 25 -0.87 9.86 -5.80
CA GLN A 25 -0.51 8.49 -5.48
C GLN A 25 0.73 8.10 -6.27
N ILE A 26 1.68 7.45 -5.58
CA ILE A 26 2.82 6.78 -6.19
C ILE A 26 2.76 5.34 -5.74
N TYR A 27 2.85 4.40 -6.67
CA TYR A 27 2.83 2.98 -6.35
C TYR A 27 3.95 2.23 -7.04
N GLY A 28 4.37 1.16 -6.40
CA GLY A 28 5.37 0.23 -6.92
C GLY A 28 4.99 -1.21 -6.63
N LYS A 29 5.28 -2.10 -7.57
CA LYS A 29 5.04 -3.53 -7.47
C LYS A 29 6.23 -4.30 -8.02
N ILE A 30 6.71 -5.25 -7.25
CA ILE A 30 7.74 -6.21 -7.66
C ILE A 30 7.17 -7.60 -7.47
N GLU A 31 7.24 -8.42 -8.51
CA GLU A 31 6.86 -9.83 -8.44
C GLU A 31 7.98 -10.69 -8.99
N TYR A 32 8.26 -11.78 -8.31
CA TYR A 32 9.21 -12.79 -8.69
C TYR A 32 8.63 -14.17 -8.44
N SER A 33 8.71 -15.06 -9.40
CA SER A 33 8.27 -16.44 -9.25
C SER A 33 9.29 -17.39 -9.84
N ARG A 34 9.57 -18.47 -9.15
CA ARG A 34 10.48 -19.52 -9.57
C ARG A 34 9.84 -20.90 -9.39
N SER A 35 9.66 -21.62 -10.48
CA SER A 35 8.99 -22.91 -10.52
C SER A 35 9.86 -24.12 -10.17
N LYS A 36 11.20 -23.97 -10.21
CA LYS A 36 12.16 -25.06 -9.99
C LYS A 36 12.67 -25.16 -8.54
N GLY A 37 11.96 -24.53 -7.62
CA GLY A 37 12.40 -24.45 -6.25
C GLY A 37 13.49 -23.41 -5.99
N MET A 38 13.85 -23.25 -4.74
CA MET A 38 14.87 -22.30 -4.30
C MET A 38 15.50 -22.76 -3.00
N TYR A 39 16.83 -22.64 -2.94
CA TYR A 39 17.58 -22.79 -1.71
C TYR A 39 17.60 -21.46 -0.94
N VAL A 40 17.13 -21.48 0.30
CA VAL A 40 17.11 -20.30 1.18
C VAL A 40 18.07 -20.55 2.34
N PRO A 41 19.25 -19.91 2.37
CA PRO A 41 20.12 -19.97 3.53
C PRO A 41 19.51 -19.17 4.68
N LEU A 42 19.20 -19.83 5.78
CA LEU A 42 18.67 -19.19 6.97
C LEU A 42 19.77 -19.04 8.02
N PRO A 43 20.03 -17.82 8.53
CA PRO A 43 21.16 -17.56 9.41
C PRO A 43 21.12 -18.29 10.76
N PHE A 44 19.93 -18.79 11.18
CA PHE A 44 19.71 -19.44 12.48
C PHE A 44 19.08 -20.83 12.40
N PHE A 45 18.77 -21.32 11.20
CA PHE A 45 18.11 -22.61 10.96
C PHE A 45 18.86 -23.40 9.90
N ARG A 46 18.53 -24.71 9.79
CA ARG A 46 19.00 -25.51 8.64
C ARG A 46 18.51 -24.89 7.36
N ASP A 47 19.37 -24.90 6.37
CA ASP A 47 19.04 -24.45 5.03
C ASP A 47 17.73 -25.05 4.53
N LEU A 48 16.87 -24.20 4.01
CA LEU A 48 15.56 -24.60 3.53
C LEU A 48 15.63 -24.86 2.02
N ASP A 49 15.51 -26.13 1.62
CA ASP A 49 15.42 -26.52 0.21
C ASP A 49 13.93 -26.59 -0.21
N LEU A 50 13.51 -25.56 -0.93
CA LEU A 50 12.16 -25.44 -1.46
C LEU A 50 12.11 -26.02 -2.86
N GLN A 51 11.59 -27.24 -3.04
CA GLN A 51 11.61 -27.98 -4.32
C GLN A 51 10.54 -27.53 -5.31
N ASN A 52 9.48 -26.86 -4.84
CA ASN A 52 8.34 -26.45 -5.65
C ASN A 52 8.34 -24.93 -5.92
N THR A 53 7.26 -24.43 -6.52
CA THR A 53 7.13 -23.02 -6.88
C THR A 53 7.15 -22.12 -5.66
N VAL A 54 8.03 -21.14 -5.69
CA VAL A 54 8.13 -20.03 -4.74
C VAL A 54 7.80 -18.74 -5.47
N SER A 55 6.96 -17.92 -4.88
CA SER A 55 6.63 -16.60 -5.41
C SER A 55 6.80 -15.54 -4.31
N PHE A 56 7.41 -14.43 -4.68
CA PHE A 56 7.53 -13.24 -3.86
C PHE A 56 6.80 -12.10 -4.53
N SER A 57 6.04 -11.35 -3.76
CA SER A 57 5.49 -10.08 -4.20
C SER A 57 5.75 -9.01 -3.16
N PHE A 58 6.03 -7.83 -3.62
CA PHE A 58 6.20 -6.64 -2.80
C PHE A 58 5.41 -5.51 -3.44
N ASN A 59 4.46 -4.97 -2.69
CA ASN A 59 3.68 -3.81 -3.11
C ASN A 59 3.98 -2.65 -2.15
N THR A 60 4.10 -1.47 -2.70
CA THR A 60 4.25 -0.23 -1.95
C THR A 60 3.38 0.86 -2.57
N ASP A 61 2.71 1.63 -1.73
CA ASP A 61 1.86 2.74 -2.12
C ASP A 61 2.14 3.93 -1.21
N TYR A 62 2.22 5.10 -1.81
CA TYR A 62 2.27 6.37 -1.12
C TYR A 62 1.15 7.27 -1.63
N ASP A 63 0.22 7.57 -0.75
CA ASP A 63 -0.92 8.45 -1.02
C ASP A 63 -0.70 9.76 -0.26
N LEU A 64 -0.93 10.87 -0.93
CA LEU A 64 -0.91 12.22 -0.37
C LEU A 64 -2.22 12.91 -0.74
N SER A 65 -3.03 13.23 0.24
CA SER A 65 -4.26 14.01 0.09
C SER A 65 -4.10 15.37 0.75
N THR A 66 -4.49 16.41 0.05
CA THR A 66 -4.48 17.79 0.56
C THR A 66 -5.78 18.46 0.19
N LYS A 67 -6.49 18.99 1.19
CA LYS A 67 -7.68 19.79 1.02
C LYS A 67 -7.38 21.24 1.41
N LEU A 68 -7.59 22.13 0.48
CA LEU A 68 -7.45 23.57 0.66
C LEU A 68 -8.84 24.20 0.59
N VAL A 69 -9.13 25.09 1.48
CA VAL A 69 -10.40 25.84 1.50
C VAL A 69 -10.08 27.33 1.40
N ALA A 70 -10.75 27.98 0.47
CA ALA A 70 -10.75 29.42 0.35
C ALA A 70 -12.11 29.96 0.80
N TYR A 71 -12.09 30.80 1.81
CA TYR A 71 -13.23 31.62 2.16
C TYR A 71 -13.10 32.91 1.36
N GLN A 72 -14.06 33.26 0.50
CA GLN A 72 -14.08 34.54 -0.18
C GLN A 72 -14.54 35.62 0.81
N PRO A 73 -13.66 36.46 1.34
CA PRO A 73 -14.08 37.75 1.83
C PRO A 73 -14.32 38.64 0.60
N ILE A 74 -15.33 39.44 0.68
CA ILE A 74 -15.87 40.28 -0.41
C ILE A 74 -14.86 41.30 -0.96
N GLN A 75 -13.66 41.38 -0.44
CA GLN A 75 -12.61 42.28 -0.93
C GLN A 75 -11.20 41.67 -0.69
N ASP A 76 -10.48 41.51 -1.80
CA ASP A 76 -9.03 41.38 -1.93
C ASP A 76 -8.32 40.18 -1.23
N ARG A 77 -7.98 39.18 -2.05
CA ARG A 77 -7.19 38.01 -1.78
C ARG A 77 -7.85 36.91 -0.94
N SER A 78 -8.39 35.91 -1.64
CA SER A 78 -8.69 34.61 -1.04
C SER A 78 -7.36 33.92 -0.65
N GLU A 79 -7.06 33.85 0.63
CA GLU A 79 -5.98 33.01 1.13
C GLU A 79 -6.50 31.55 1.15
N LEU A 80 -5.83 30.68 0.41
CA LEU A 80 -6.05 29.23 0.51
C LEU A 80 -5.48 28.76 1.84
N VAL A 81 -6.37 28.26 2.70
CA VAL A 81 -5.97 27.67 3.98
C VAL A 81 -5.99 26.16 3.85
N VAL A 82 -4.98 25.48 4.37
CA VAL A 82 -4.96 24.03 4.47
C VAL A 82 -5.99 23.61 5.49
N ASP A 83 -7.08 22.98 5.02
CA ASP A 83 -8.16 22.47 5.85
C ASP A 83 -7.88 21.05 6.30
N ASP A 84 -7.34 20.22 5.39
CA ASP A 84 -6.99 18.85 5.68
C ASP A 84 -5.73 18.43 4.92
N TYR A 85 -4.94 17.61 5.56
CA TYR A 85 -3.74 17.02 4.99
C TYR A 85 -3.58 15.61 5.55
N SER A 86 -3.50 14.64 4.67
CA SER A 86 -3.16 13.29 5.06
C SER A 86 -2.14 12.65 4.12
N SER A 87 -1.21 11.92 4.67
CA SER A 87 -0.30 11.08 3.91
C SER A 87 -0.33 9.65 4.44
N LYS A 88 -0.31 8.68 3.53
CA LYS A 88 -0.34 7.27 3.83
C LYS A 88 0.74 6.56 3.04
N LEU A 89 1.63 5.89 3.74
CA LEU A 89 2.63 5.00 3.17
C LEU A 89 2.25 3.56 3.53
N SER A 90 2.16 2.71 2.54
CA SER A 90 1.96 1.27 2.77
C SER A 90 3.03 0.45 2.06
N PHE A 91 3.41 -0.66 2.65
CA PHE A 91 4.16 -1.70 1.99
C PHE A 91 3.72 -3.09 2.45
N SER A 92 3.69 -4.02 1.51
CA SER A 92 3.11 -5.34 1.71
C SER A 92 3.95 -6.42 1.02
N PRO A 93 5.02 -6.92 1.67
CA PRO A 93 5.73 -8.10 1.23
C PRO A 93 4.89 -9.36 1.46
N LYS A 94 4.91 -10.25 0.49
CA LYS A 94 4.24 -11.55 0.55
C LYS A 94 5.12 -12.60 -0.09
N MET A 95 5.25 -13.75 0.57
CA MET A 95 5.87 -14.95 0.04
C MET A 95 4.82 -16.06 -0.04
N SER A 96 4.74 -16.73 -1.17
CA SER A 96 3.87 -17.88 -1.38
C SER A 96 4.71 -19.09 -1.77
N TYR A 97 4.35 -20.26 -1.23
CA TYR A 97 4.99 -21.52 -1.53
C TYR A 97 3.95 -22.60 -1.84
N GLN A 98 4.18 -23.33 -2.89
CA GLN A 98 3.33 -24.45 -3.29
C GLN A 98 3.93 -25.75 -2.75
N PHE A 99 3.34 -26.32 -1.71
CA PHE A 99 3.78 -27.59 -1.11
C PHE A 99 3.47 -28.80 -2.00
N SER A 100 2.33 -28.76 -2.68
CA SER A 100 1.90 -29.79 -3.63
C SER A 100 0.92 -29.21 -4.65
N LYS A 101 0.40 -30.06 -5.56
CA LYS A 101 -0.65 -29.64 -6.50
C LYS A 101 -1.92 -29.11 -5.81
N TYR A 102 -2.15 -29.51 -4.57
CA TYR A 102 -3.37 -29.22 -3.83
C TYR A 102 -3.17 -28.38 -2.60
N VAL A 103 -1.92 -28.14 -2.18
CA VAL A 103 -1.60 -27.41 -0.96
C VAL A 103 -0.65 -26.29 -1.27
N SER A 104 -1.03 -25.09 -0.89
CA SER A 104 -0.17 -23.91 -0.92
C SER A 104 -0.25 -23.13 0.39
N GLY A 105 0.78 -22.41 0.72
CA GLY A 105 0.81 -21.51 1.85
C GLY A 105 1.39 -20.16 1.46
N ASN A 106 1.03 -19.14 2.20
CA ASN A 106 1.64 -17.83 2.06
C ASN A 106 1.84 -17.17 3.42
N ILE A 107 2.91 -16.42 3.49
CA ILE A 107 3.25 -15.54 4.61
C ILE A 107 3.19 -14.12 4.07
N PHE A 108 2.56 -13.23 4.78
CA PHE A 108 2.50 -11.83 4.42
C PHE A 108 2.77 -10.93 5.64
N TYR A 109 3.28 -9.78 5.34
CA TYR A 109 3.39 -8.68 6.28
C TYR A 109 2.84 -7.43 5.62
N LYS A 110 2.10 -6.63 6.35
CA LYS A 110 1.59 -5.34 5.91
C LYS A 110 1.95 -4.28 6.93
N TYR A 111 2.49 -3.20 6.45
CA TYR A 111 2.77 -2.02 7.25
C TYR A 111 2.09 -0.81 6.62
N ILE A 112 1.38 -0.05 7.43
CA ILE A 112 0.74 1.19 7.03
C ILE A 112 1.18 2.27 8.00
N LEU A 113 1.69 3.36 7.47
CA LEU A 113 1.98 4.58 8.19
C LEU A 113 1.07 5.68 7.67
N THR A 114 0.21 6.19 8.52
CA THR A 114 -0.67 7.33 8.23
C THR A 114 -0.21 8.53 9.05
N ASN A 115 -0.14 9.68 8.41
CA ASN A 115 0.07 10.96 9.07
C ASN A 115 -1.03 11.91 8.60
N ASP A 116 -1.80 12.41 9.53
CA ASP A 116 -2.99 13.20 9.30
C ASP A 116 -2.98 14.41 10.23
N ILE A 117 -3.38 15.57 9.72
CA ILE A 117 -3.29 16.82 10.48
C ILE A 117 -4.20 16.83 11.71
N ASN A 118 -5.33 16.09 11.65
CA ASN A 118 -6.34 16.08 12.70
C ASN A 118 -6.14 14.95 13.72
N THR A 119 -5.69 13.77 13.24
CA THR A 119 -5.55 12.57 14.08
C THR A 119 -4.10 12.23 14.43
N GLY A 120 -3.15 12.95 13.82
CA GLY A 120 -1.73 12.76 14.04
C GLY A 120 -1.16 11.54 13.31
N ARG A 121 -0.06 11.03 13.81
CA ARG A 121 0.65 9.89 13.23
C ARG A 121 0.15 8.58 13.82
N ARG A 122 -0.19 7.63 12.95
CA ARG A 122 -0.59 6.26 13.30
C ARG A 122 0.21 5.26 12.46
N ASP A 123 0.64 4.17 13.07
CA ASP A 123 1.19 3.02 12.38
C ASP A 123 0.35 1.76 12.66
N GLU A 124 0.15 0.97 11.62
CA GLU A 124 -0.56 -0.31 11.66
C GLU A 124 0.35 -1.39 11.10
N LYS A 125 0.38 -2.54 11.79
CA LYS A 125 1.17 -3.70 11.39
C LYS A 125 0.27 -4.93 11.39
N ASP A 126 0.31 -5.67 10.30
CA ASP A 126 -0.41 -6.93 10.15
C ASP A 126 0.57 -7.99 9.66
N PHE A 127 0.55 -9.14 10.30
CA PHE A 127 1.35 -10.30 9.91
C PHE A 127 0.44 -11.52 9.91
N GLY A 128 0.51 -12.30 8.84
CA GLY A 128 -0.33 -13.47 8.72
C GLY A 128 0.31 -14.61 7.96
N PHE A 129 -0.23 -15.79 8.22
CA PHE A 129 0.08 -17.01 7.51
C PHE A 129 -1.23 -17.69 7.09
N ASN A 130 -1.33 -18.07 5.82
CA ASN A 130 -2.49 -18.78 5.28
C ASN A 130 -2.06 -20.09 4.62
N VAL A 131 -2.86 -21.13 4.82
CA VAL A 131 -2.75 -22.40 4.08
C VAL A 131 -4.03 -22.62 3.28
N VAL A 132 -3.88 -22.90 2.01
CA VAL A 132 -4.98 -23.22 1.09
C VAL A 132 -4.86 -24.66 0.68
N ILE A 133 -5.93 -25.45 0.90
CA ILE A 133 -6.04 -26.85 0.50
C ILE A 133 -7.17 -26.94 -0.52
N ALA A 134 -6.83 -27.32 -1.75
CA ALA A 134 -7.81 -27.56 -2.82
C ALA A 134 -8.25 -29.03 -2.76
N ILE A 135 -9.47 -29.28 -2.32
CA ILE A 135 -10.09 -30.60 -2.31
C ILE A 135 -10.81 -30.75 -3.65
N ARG A 136 -10.37 -31.69 -4.49
CA ARG A 136 -11.16 -32.13 -5.66
C ARG A 136 -12.05 -33.28 -5.22
N GLY A 137 -13.35 -33.06 -5.30
CA GLY A 137 -14.35 -34.14 -5.30
C GLY A 137 -14.44 -34.84 -6.65
#